data_2c13024b9aafe046a10a85bcdc9dccc5
#
_entry.id   2c13024b9aafe046a10a85bcdc9dccc5
#
_cell.length_a   1.000
_cell.length_b   1.000
_cell.length_c   1.000
_cell.angle_alpha   90.00
_cell.angle_beta   90.00
_cell.angle_gamma   90.00
#
_symmetry.space_group_name_H-M   'P 1'
#
loop_
_entity.id
_entity.type
_entity.pdbx_description
1 polymer ?
#
loop_
_entity_poly.entity_id
_entity_poly.type
_entity_poly.pdbx_seq_one_letter_code
_entity_poly.pdbx_strand_id
1 'polypeptide(L)'
;MNLPQEFEQHTRTLMGDELYQILQKGLEDTPPTSIRLNPLKTSGYNVSVPLADGQVPWCEQGVYLQERPNFTFDPLLHSGAYYVQEAGSMFLDLVMRQYIHRPVTMLDLCAAPGGKSTVARAALPAGSVLFSNEPMHVRANVLAENIQKFGHPDCIVTNNYPRDYRKVGISFDVVLADVPCSGEGMFRKDEGAIGEWSLQNVDKCQTLQLDIIRDIWPCLKPGGLLIYSTCTFNSREDEENVNAIIAELEAEILPVAINDDWNITGSLVDDRPMYRFIPGKTRSEGLFMAVLRKPVEADEANKKQQKAPKKNDTVKGIEHWLQGDFAFVENKGQVRAIPTAWYGLYSLAVKALKVIHAGVTIGTQKGRDIIPDQSLALNIALCQDAFPRVEIDESTALSYLRKEAIMLPSDTPRGFVLLTYQYFPLGFVKNIGNRANNLYPQEWRIKSSHIPEENTHAIYLHDD
;
A
#
# COMPACT_ATOMS: atom_id res chain seq x y z
N MET A 1 29.19 -9.48 -4.87
CA MET A 1 28.24 -10.05 -3.88
C MET A 1 28.60 -11.52 -3.67
N ASN A 2 28.53 -12.06 -2.45
CA ASN A 2 28.84 -13.49 -2.20
C ASN A 2 27.52 -14.27 -2.12
N LEU A 3 27.11 -14.83 -3.26
CA LEU A 3 25.84 -15.56 -3.38
C LEU A 3 26.02 -17.03 -2.96
N PRO A 4 24.97 -17.71 -2.43
CA PRO A 4 25.02 -19.13 -2.15
C PRO A 4 25.25 -19.96 -3.42
N GLN A 5 26.15 -20.92 -3.37
CA GLN A 5 26.50 -21.75 -4.54
C GLN A 5 25.30 -22.47 -5.15
N GLU A 6 24.37 -22.95 -4.30
CA GLU A 6 23.15 -23.58 -4.78
C GLU A 6 22.21 -22.60 -5.51
N PHE A 7 22.14 -21.32 -5.03
CA PHE A 7 21.41 -20.27 -5.75
C PHE A 7 21.99 -20.05 -7.15
N GLU A 8 23.30 -19.87 -7.25
CA GLU A 8 23.97 -19.65 -8.54
C GLU A 8 23.72 -20.79 -9.51
N GLN A 9 23.84 -22.04 -9.04
CA GLN A 9 23.65 -23.24 -9.86
C GLN A 9 22.21 -23.35 -10.37
N HIS A 10 21.21 -23.20 -9.47
CA HIS A 10 19.80 -23.31 -9.83
C HIS A 10 19.34 -22.18 -10.75
N THR A 11 19.72 -20.94 -10.42
CA THR A 11 19.33 -19.77 -11.19
C THR A 11 19.96 -19.78 -12.59
N ARG A 12 21.24 -20.18 -12.70
CA ARG A 12 21.92 -20.33 -14.00
C ARG A 12 21.28 -21.44 -14.84
N THR A 13 20.87 -22.54 -14.22
CA THR A 13 20.18 -23.64 -14.93
C THR A 13 18.84 -23.18 -15.49
N LEU A 14 18.09 -22.37 -14.72
CA LEU A 14 16.77 -21.85 -15.12
C LEU A 14 16.89 -20.77 -16.20
N MET A 15 17.80 -19.82 -16.04
CA MET A 15 17.91 -18.62 -16.89
C MET A 15 18.82 -18.82 -18.12
N GLY A 16 19.68 -19.84 -18.11
CA GLY A 16 20.81 -19.94 -19.04
C GLY A 16 21.93 -18.95 -18.69
N ASP A 17 23.09 -19.14 -19.33
CA ASP A 17 24.29 -18.35 -18.98
C ASP A 17 24.13 -16.86 -19.27
N GLU A 18 23.52 -16.47 -20.38
CA GLU A 18 23.38 -15.07 -20.78
C GLU A 18 22.53 -14.26 -19.80
N LEU A 19 21.33 -14.72 -19.53
CA LEU A 19 20.41 -14.00 -18.62
C LEU A 19 20.93 -14.04 -17.16
N TYR A 20 21.57 -15.14 -16.74
CA TYR A 20 22.20 -15.23 -15.45
C TYR A 20 23.35 -14.21 -15.28
N GLN A 21 24.19 -14.01 -16.30
CA GLN A 21 25.24 -12.98 -16.25
C GLN A 21 24.67 -11.56 -16.14
N ILE A 22 23.54 -11.29 -16.82
CA ILE A 22 22.83 -10.01 -16.69
C ILE A 22 22.33 -9.82 -15.25
N LEU A 23 21.67 -10.84 -14.67
CA LEU A 23 21.23 -10.80 -13.29
C LEU A 23 22.39 -10.60 -12.32
N GLN A 24 23.48 -11.38 -12.46
CA GLN A 24 24.66 -11.29 -11.59
C GLN A 24 25.23 -9.88 -11.58
N LYS A 25 25.40 -9.26 -12.75
CA LYS A 25 25.85 -7.88 -12.87
C LYS A 25 24.82 -6.91 -12.23
N GLY A 26 23.54 -7.11 -12.53
CA GLY A 26 22.48 -6.26 -11.98
C GLY A 26 22.37 -6.32 -10.45
N LEU A 27 22.72 -7.44 -9.83
CA LEU A 27 22.78 -7.55 -8.38
C LEU A 27 23.98 -6.81 -7.76
N GLU A 28 25.04 -6.53 -8.52
CA GLU A 28 26.20 -5.74 -8.10
C GLU A 28 25.99 -4.23 -8.32
N ASP A 29 25.09 -3.85 -9.24
CA ASP A 29 24.79 -2.45 -9.53
C ASP A 29 24.03 -1.79 -8.38
N THR A 30 24.10 -0.46 -8.28
CA THR A 30 23.31 0.33 -7.33
C THR A 30 21.82 0.18 -7.62
N PRO A 31 20.98 -0.17 -6.62
CA PRO A 31 19.53 -0.27 -6.80
C PRO A 31 18.91 1.04 -7.31
N PRO A 32 18.03 1.02 -8.31
CA PRO A 32 17.35 2.23 -8.75
C PRO A 32 16.45 2.75 -7.62
N THR A 33 16.50 4.06 -7.40
CA THR A 33 15.57 4.74 -6.50
C THR A 33 14.37 5.20 -7.31
N SER A 34 13.16 4.99 -6.79
CA SER A 34 11.93 5.50 -7.40
C SER A 34 10.90 5.90 -6.35
N ILE A 35 10.04 6.81 -6.73
CA ILE A 35 8.89 7.26 -5.97
C ILE A 35 7.62 7.13 -6.80
N ARG A 36 6.49 7.05 -6.13
CA ARG A 36 5.17 7.13 -6.77
C ARG A 36 4.37 8.25 -6.14
N LEU A 37 3.93 9.21 -6.95
CA LEU A 37 3.07 10.30 -6.52
C LEU A 37 1.70 9.75 -6.08
N ASN A 38 1.07 10.42 -5.13
CA ASN A 38 -0.30 10.12 -4.72
C ASN A 38 -1.28 10.98 -5.53
N PRO A 39 -1.88 10.48 -6.62
CA PRO A 39 -2.70 11.29 -7.50
C PRO A 39 -3.94 11.86 -6.81
N LEU A 40 -4.39 11.25 -5.71
CA LEU A 40 -5.56 11.71 -4.96
C LEU A 40 -5.27 12.96 -4.12
N LYS A 41 -3.99 13.25 -3.89
CA LYS A 41 -3.54 14.44 -3.15
C LYS A 41 -2.86 15.46 -4.06
N THR A 42 -2.13 14.99 -5.07
CA THR A 42 -1.31 15.86 -5.92
C THR A 42 -2.02 16.35 -7.19
N SER A 43 -3.18 15.75 -7.57
CA SER A 43 -3.96 16.27 -8.69
C SER A 43 -4.47 17.68 -8.39
N GLY A 44 -4.19 18.62 -9.26
CA GLY A 44 -4.53 20.05 -9.08
C GLY A 44 -3.37 20.89 -8.56
N TYR A 45 -2.20 20.31 -8.40
CA TYR A 45 -0.94 21.04 -8.11
C TYR A 45 0.08 20.80 -9.21
N ASN A 46 0.89 21.79 -9.47
CA ASN A 46 2.09 21.64 -10.31
C ASN A 46 3.19 20.99 -9.45
N VAL A 47 3.45 19.69 -9.70
CA VAL A 47 4.45 18.92 -8.95
C VAL A 47 5.76 18.87 -9.72
N SER A 48 6.82 19.41 -9.16
CA SER A 48 8.17 19.23 -9.66
C SER A 48 8.91 18.13 -8.89
N VAL A 49 9.70 17.33 -9.62
CA VAL A 49 10.56 16.28 -9.08
C VAL A 49 12.00 16.60 -9.47
N PRO A 50 12.76 17.37 -8.66
CA PRO A 50 14.06 17.90 -9.05
C PRO A 50 15.09 16.83 -9.41
N LEU A 51 15.02 15.68 -8.73
CA LEU A 51 15.92 14.55 -8.95
C LEU A 51 15.38 13.55 -9.99
N ALA A 52 14.38 13.91 -10.80
CA ALA A 52 13.80 13.02 -11.78
C ALA A 52 14.84 12.47 -12.76
N ASP A 53 14.81 11.16 -12.98
CA ASP A 53 15.65 10.41 -13.92
C ASP A 53 14.79 9.50 -14.80
N GLY A 54 13.68 10.04 -15.25
CA GLY A 54 12.73 9.39 -16.14
C GLY A 54 11.50 8.82 -15.43
N GLN A 55 10.51 8.50 -16.26
CA GLN A 55 9.23 7.93 -15.86
C GLN A 55 9.35 6.41 -15.69
N VAL A 56 8.62 5.82 -14.73
CA VAL A 56 8.40 4.38 -14.66
C VAL A 56 7.43 4.00 -15.79
N PRO A 57 7.84 3.19 -16.79
CA PRO A 57 7.06 3.07 -18.02
C PRO A 57 5.67 2.44 -17.85
N TRP A 58 5.47 1.64 -16.82
CA TRP A 58 4.23 0.93 -16.54
C TRP A 58 3.38 1.58 -15.43
N CYS A 59 3.79 2.75 -14.93
CA CYS A 59 3.05 3.49 -13.90
C CYS A 59 3.15 5.00 -14.15
N GLU A 60 2.05 5.62 -14.51
CA GLU A 60 1.99 7.06 -14.80
C GLU A 60 2.45 7.94 -13.63
N GLN A 61 2.23 7.49 -12.39
CA GLN A 61 2.60 8.24 -11.18
C GLN A 61 4.01 7.87 -10.67
N GLY A 62 4.70 6.94 -11.33
CA GLY A 62 6.03 6.45 -10.94
C GLY A 62 7.15 7.26 -11.57
N VAL A 63 8.13 7.71 -10.79
CA VAL A 63 9.28 8.49 -11.24
C VAL A 63 10.55 7.88 -10.69
N TYR A 64 11.54 7.63 -11.54
CA TYR A 64 12.91 7.29 -11.13
C TYR A 64 13.64 8.54 -10.64
N LEU A 65 14.53 8.35 -9.66
CA LEU A 65 15.38 9.42 -9.14
C LEU A 65 16.85 9.13 -9.47
N GLN A 66 17.62 10.20 -9.72
CA GLN A 66 19.06 10.15 -9.97
C GLN A 66 19.85 9.64 -8.77
N GLU A 67 19.38 10.02 -7.55
CA GLU A 67 19.97 9.62 -6.30
C GLU A 67 18.89 9.37 -5.24
N ARG A 68 19.28 8.83 -4.10
CA ARG A 68 18.36 8.57 -2.99
C ARG A 68 18.44 9.70 -1.96
N PRO A 69 17.46 10.61 -1.90
CA PRO A 69 17.41 11.64 -0.87
C PRO A 69 17.10 11.04 0.51
N ASN A 70 17.27 11.85 1.54
CA ASN A 70 16.91 11.43 2.90
C ASN A 70 15.39 11.59 3.12
N PHE A 71 14.62 10.66 2.63
CA PHE A 71 13.17 10.66 2.70
C PHE A 71 12.59 10.83 4.11
N THR A 72 13.33 10.42 5.15
CA THR A 72 12.86 10.52 6.55
C THR A 72 12.57 11.96 6.96
N PHE A 73 13.30 12.92 6.42
CA PHE A 73 13.17 14.34 6.74
C PHE A 73 12.37 15.12 5.68
N ASP A 74 11.65 14.45 4.81
CA ASP A 74 10.73 15.10 3.87
C ASP A 74 9.30 15.16 4.44
N PRO A 75 8.78 16.33 4.83
CA PRO A 75 7.43 16.44 5.36
C PRO A 75 6.34 16.00 4.38
N LEU A 76 6.58 16.09 3.06
CA LEU A 76 5.64 15.66 2.03
C LEU A 76 5.48 14.12 1.96
N LEU A 77 6.52 13.35 2.32
CA LEU A 77 6.37 11.91 2.54
C LEU A 77 5.40 11.62 3.70
N HIS A 78 5.54 12.36 4.81
CA HIS A 78 4.71 12.17 5.99
C HIS A 78 3.27 12.64 5.81
N SER A 79 3.04 13.60 4.92
CA SER A 79 1.70 14.04 4.49
C SER A 79 1.04 13.04 3.52
N GLY A 80 1.81 12.07 2.98
CA GLY A 80 1.35 11.09 2.01
C GLY A 80 1.18 11.64 0.59
N ALA A 81 1.90 12.71 0.23
CA ALA A 81 1.91 13.25 -1.13
C ALA A 81 2.55 12.29 -2.13
N TYR A 82 3.48 11.47 -1.68
CA TYR A 82 4.11 10.40 -2.47
C TYR A 82 4.47 9.20 -1.59
N TYR A 83 4.85 8.10 -2.21
CA TYR A 83 5.34 6.88 -1.57
C TYR A 83 6.68 6.47 -2.20
N VAL A 84 7.68 6.11 -1.38
CA VAL A 84 8.94 5.54 -1.87
C VAL A 84 8.70 4.09 -2.22
N GLN A 85 8.74 3.76 -3.49
CA GLN A 85 8.36 2.45 -3.99
C GLN A 85 9.31 1.96 -5.06
N GLU A 86 9.61 0.68 -5.02
CA GLU A 86 10.34 -0.05 -6.04
C GLU A 86 9.52 -0.10 -7.34
N ALA A 87 10.18 0.16 -8.47
CA ALA A 87 9.50 0.36 -9.76
C ALA A 87 8.75 -0.88 -10.27
N GLY A 88 9.32 -2.09 -10.14
CA GLY A 88 8.64 -3.32 -10.56
C GLY A 88 7.31 -3.52 -9.84
N SER A 89 7.27 -3.22 -8.52
CA SER A 89 6.03 -3.29 -7.72
C SER A 89 4.93 -2.36 -8.22
N MET A 90 5.26 -1.29 -8.96
CA MET A 90 4.31 -0.38 -9.59
C MET A 90 3.63 -1.00 -10.83
N PHE A 91 4.10 -2.15 -11.34
CA PHE A 91 3.46 -2.88 -12.44
C PHE A 91 2.01 -3.26 -12.13
N LEU A 92 1.69 -3.38 -10.85
CA LEU A 92 0.32 -3.55 -10.40
C LEU A 92 -0.63 -2.45 -10.91
N ASP A 93 -0.17 -1.19 -11.05
CA ASP A 93 -0.99 -0.10 -11.61
C ASP A 93 -1.49 -0.42 -13.02
N LEU A 94 -0.57 -0.91 -13.87
CA LEU A 94 -0.92 -1.33 -15.24
C LEU A 94 -1.93 -2.48 -15.24
N VAL A 95 -1.70 -3.51 -14.42
CA VAL A 95 -2.63 -4.65 -14.29
C VAL A 95 -4.02 -4.19 -13.88
N MET A 96 -4.10 -3.33 -12.85
CA MET A 96 -5.37 -2.80 -12.35
C MET A 96 -6.11 -2.01 -13.43
N ARG A 97 -5.41 -1.12 -14.15
CA ARG A 97 -6.00 -0.30 -15.22
C ARG A 97 -6.48 -1.13 -16.41
N GLN A 98 -5.82 -2.25 -16.72
CA GLN A 98 -6.23 -3.12 -17.84
C GLN A 98 -7.44 -3.99 -17.52
N TYR A 99 -7.65 -4.36 -16.26
CA TYR A 99 -8.68 -5.35 -15.91
C TYR A 99 -9.83 -4.82 -15.06
N ILE A 100 -9.69 -3.67 -14.38
CA ILE A 100 -10.68 -3.21 -13.41
C ILE A 100 -11.27 -1.88 -13.83
N HIS A 101 -12.47 -1.94 -14.43
CA HIS A 101 -13.16 -0.78 -15.00
C HIS A 101 -14.46 -0.41 -14.27
N ARG A 102 -14.83 -1.16 -13.23
CA ARG A 102 -16.02 -0.95 -12.41
C ARG A 102 -15.68 -1.03 -10.93
N PRO A 103 -16.53 -0.46 -10.06
CA PRO A 103 -16.35 -0.61 -8.61
C PRO A 103 -16.26 -2.07 -8.18
N VAL A 104 -15.29 -2.38 -7.34
CA VAL A 104 -14.99 -3.73 -6.85
C VAL A 104 -14.74 -3.75 -5.34
N THR A 105 -14.93 -4.92 -4.74
CA THR A 105 -14.39 -5.26 -3.42
C THR A 105 -13.08 -6.01 -3.62
N MET A 106 -11.96 -5.39 -3.23
CA MET A 106 -10.63 -5.95 -3.38
C MET A 106 -10.01 -6.32 -2.04
N LEU A 107 -9.22 -7.39 -2.03
CA LEU A 107 -8.36 -7.78 -0.90
C LEU A 107 -6.90 -7.81 -1.35
N ASP A 108 -6.05 -7.05 -0.69
CA ASP A 108 -4.60 -7.22 -0.67
C ASP A 108 -4.26 -8.08 0.56
N LEU A 109 -3.85 -9.34 0.32
CA LEU A 109 -3.85 -10.39 1.33
C LEU A 109 -2.61 -10.37 2.22
N CYS A 110 -1.45 -9.96 1.70
CA CYS A 110 -0.15 -9.89 2.38
C CYS A 110 0.43 -8.48 2.19
N ALA A 111 -0.30 -7.48 2.68
CA ALA A 111 -0.21 -6.10 2.20
C ALA A 111 0.97 -5.27 2.74
N ALA A 112 1.54 -5.65 3.90
CA ALA A 112 2.57 -4.81 4.53
C ALA A 112 3.86 -4.74 3.69
N PRO A 113 4.46 -3.54 3.59
CA PRO A 113 4.17 -2.31 4.35
C PRO A 113 3.07 -1.41 3.77
N GLY A 114 2.45 -1.71 2.60
CA GLY A 114 1.34 -0.96 2.03
C GLY A 114 1.61 -0.36 0.64
N GLY A 115 2.79 -0.59 0.05
CA GLY A 115 3.13 -0.06 -1.26
C GLY A 115 2.16 -0.52 -2.35
N LYS A 116 1.90 -1.84 -2.46
CA LYS A 116 0.96 -2.41 -3.43
C LYS A 116 -0.50 -2.04 -3.11
N SER A 117 -0.89 -2.00 -1.81
CA SER A 117 -2.22 -1.51 -1.38
C SER A 117 -2.50 -0.08 -1.86
N THR A 118 -1.53 0.82 -1.74
CA THR A 118 -1.69 2.22 -2.14
C THR A 118 -1.67 2.41 -3.67
N VAL A 119 -0.92 1.56 -4.41
CA VAL A 119 -1.04 1.46 -5.88
C VAL A 119 -2.45 1.05 -6.25
N ALA A 120 -2.92 -0.07 -5.67
CA ALA A 120 -4.25 -0.60 -5.94
C ALA A 120 -5.32 0.47 -5.66
N ARG A 121 -5.28 1.14 -4.48
CA ARG A 121 -6.28 2.17 -4.16
C ARG A 121 -6.27 3.34 -5.14
N ALA A 122 -5.09 3.76 -5.63
CA ALA A 122 -4.98 4.83 -6.61
C ALA A 122 -5.62 4.46 -7.97
N ALA A 123 -5.49 3.20 -8.38
CA ALA A 123 -6.00 2.69 -9.65
C ALA A 123 -7.47 2.24 -9.61
N LEU A 124 -8.01 1.93 -8.42
CA LEU A 124 -9.38 1.45 -8.28
C LEU A 124 -10.42 2.51 -8.61
N PRO A 125 -11.47 2.18 -9.40
CA PRO A 125 -12.59 3.06 -9.67
C PRO A 125 -13.28 3.56 -8.39
N ALA A 126 -13.88 4.74 -8.47
CA ALA A 126 -14.69 5.29 -7.37
C ALA A 126 -15.81 4.32 -6.97
N GLY A 127 -16.09 4.22 -5.67
CA GLY A 127 -17.05 3.25 -5.11
C GLY A 127 -16.47 1.86 -4.85
N SER A 128 -15.19 1.62 -5.17
CA SER A 128 -14.49 0.40 -4.76
C SER A 128 -14.05 0.48 -3.31
N VAL A 129 -13.98 -0.67 -2.63
CA VAL A 129 -13.41 -0.78 -1.28
C VAL A 129 -12.22 -1.72 -1.29
N LEU A 130 -11.15 -1.31 -0.62
CA LEU A 130 -9.91 -2.08 -0.47
C LEU A 130 -9.78 -2.61 0.96
N PHE A 131 -9.68 -3.92 1.09
CA PHE A 131 -9.18 -4.57 2.30
C PHE A 131 -7.68 -4.80 2.15
N SER A 132 -6.90 -4.38 3.14
CA SER A 132 -5.45 -4.59 3.21
C SER A 132 -5.14 -5.39 4.46
N ASN A 133 -4.65 -6.62 4.29
CA ASN A 133 -4.44 -7.57 5.38
C ASN A 133 -2.95 -7.86 5.59
N GLU A 134 -2.59 -8.06 6.84
CA GLU A 134 -1.25 -8.53 7.23
C GLU A 134 -1.35 -9.37 8.51
N PRO A 135 -0.91 -10.65 8.49
CA PRO A 135 -1.01 -11.52 9.66
C PRO A 135 -0.06 -11.13 10.81
N MET A 136 1.09 -10.53 10.51
CA MET A 136 2.07 -10.12 11.51
C MET A 136 1.69 -8.77 12.11
N HIS A 137 1.36 -8.74 13.42
CA HIS A 137 0.80 -7.55 14.09
C HIS A 137 1.68 -6.30 13.96
N VAL A 138 2.99 -6.43 14.11
CA VAL A 138 3.92 -5.29 14.00
C VAL A 138 3.88 -4.72 12.58
N ARG A 139 3.91 -5.56 11.55
CA ARG A 139 3.84 -5.16 10.16
C ARG A 139 2.46 -4.58 9.80
N ALA A 140 1.39 -5.12 10.38
CA ALA A 140 0.02 -4.62 10.19
C ALA A 140 -0.16 -3.19 10.72
N ASN A 141 0.56 -2.79 11.78
CA ASN A 141 0.56 -1.41 12.27
C ASN A 141 1.27 -0.47 11.28
N VAL A 142 2.39 -0.90 10.69
CA VAL A 142 3.08 -0.13 9.64
C VAL A 142 2.19 0.03 8.40
N LEU A 143 1.49 -1.04 8.01
CA LEU A 143 0.49 -1.00 6.94
C LEU A 143 -0.60 0.03 7.25
N ALA A 144 -1.17 0.00 8.46
CA ALA A 144 -2.20 0.94 8.87
C ALA A 144 -1.71 2.40 8.84
N GLU A 145 -0.46 2.66 9.24
CA GLU A 145 0.16 3.97 9.13
C GLU A 145 0.22 4.45 7.66
N ASN A 146 0.73 3.60 6.76
CA ASN A 146 0.89 3.96 5.36
C ASN A 146 -0.45 4.15 4.63
N ILE A 147 -1.48 3.35 4.95
CA ILE A 147 -2.84 3.54 4.45
C ILE A 147 -3.44 4.86 4.94
N GLN A 148 -3.23 5.22 6.20
CA GLN A 148 -3.69 6.50 6.75
C GLN A 148 -2.94 7.69 6.14
N LYS A 149 -1.64 7.58 5.89
CA LYS A 149 -0.85 8.59 5.16
C LYS A 149 -1.33 8.76 3.72
N PHE A 150 -1.67 7.66 3.05
CA PHE A 150 -2.26 7.73 1.71
C PHE A 150 -3.59 8.48 1.70
N GLY A 151 -4.42 8.30 2.73
CA GLY A 151 -5.52 9.19 3.10
C GLY A 151 -6.83 8.96 2.36
N HIS A 152 -7.08 7.79 1.74
CA HIS A 152 -8.37 7.49 1.12
C HIS A 152 -9.32 6.79 2.11
N PRO A 153 -10.61 7.22 2.22
CA PRO A 153 -11.53 6.63 3.19
C PRO A 153 -11.99 5.20 2.85
N ASP A 154 -11.94 4.77 1.58
CA ASP A 154 -12.45 3.46 1.15
C ASP A 154 -11.42 2.34 1.37
N CYS A 155 -10.86 2.28 2.58
CA CYS A 155 -9.87 1.29 2.99
C CYS A 155 -10.23 0.66 4.35
N ILE A 156 -9.97 -0.65 4.47
CA ILE A 156 -10.07 -1.42 5.71
C ILE A 156 -8.76 -2.18 5.93
N VAL A 157 -8.10 -1.97 7.07
CA VAL A 157 -6.87 -2.69 7.43
C VAL A 157 -7.19 -3.75 8.46
N THR A 158 -6.75 -4.98 8.21
CA THR A 158 -7.00 -6.15 9.05
C THR A 158 -5.71 -6.87 9.42
N ASN A 159 -5.75 -7.61 10.55
CA ASN A 159 -4.62 -8.40 11.04
C ASN A 159 -5.09 -9.84 11.26
N ASN A 160 -5.11 -10.64 10.19
CA ASN A 160 -5.70 -11.98 10.15
C ASN A 160 -4.90 -12.93 9.27
N TYR A 161 -5.03 -14.22 9.51
CA TYR A 161 -4.56 -15.24 8.57
C TYR A 161 -5.53 -15.39 7.40
N PRO A 162 -5.09 -15.82 6.20
CA PRO A 162 -5.94 -16.01 5.02
C PRO A 162 -7.19 -16.86 5.30
N ARG A 163 -7.05 -17.96 6.03
CA ARG A 163 -8.15 -18.85 6.42
C ARG A 163 -9.27 -18.21 7.21
N ASP A 164 -8.99 -17.11 7.91
CA ASP A 164 -10.01 -16.43 8.75
C ASP A 164 -11.08 -15.76 7.89
N TYR A 165 -10.72 -15.39 6.65
CA TYR A 165 -11.65 -14.77 5.70
C TYR A 165 -12.79 -15.69 5.28
N ARG A 166 -12.61 -17.03 5.31
CA ARG A 166 -13.68 -18.00 5.00
C ARG A 166 -14.90 -17.86 5.91
N LYS A 167 -14.73 -17.30 7.11
CA LYS A 167 -15.81 -17.16 8.12
C LYS A 167 -16.57 -15.85 8.02
N VAL A 168 -16.08 -14.88 7.22
CA VAL A 168 -16.60 -13.51 7.21
C VAL A 168 -17.87 -13.36 6.38
N GLY A 169 -18.04 -14.22 5.36
CA GLY A 169 -19.14 -14.11 4.41
C GLY A 169 -18.98 -12.96 3.42
N ILE A 170 -17.76 -12.45 3.24
CA ILE A 170 -17.40 -11.47 2.21
C ILE A 170 -16.74 -12.21 1.06
N SER A 171 -17.17 -11.90 -0.17
CA SER A 171 -16.52 -12.39 -1.39
C SER A 171 -15.91 -11.20 -2.14
N PHE A 172 -14.70 -11.40 -2.65
CA PHE A 172 -13.90 -10.38 -3.32
C PHE A 172 -13.97 -10.52 -4.83
N ASP A 173 -14.03 -9.39 -5.53
CA ASP A 173 -13.90 -9.34 -6.99
C ASP A 173 -12.44 -9.52 -7.41
N VAL A 174 -11.51 -9.05 -6.58
CA VAL A 174 -10.06 -9.09 -6.81
C VAL A 174 -9.35 -9.48 -5.52
N VAL A 175 -8.42 -10.42 -5.61
CA VAL A 175 -7.45 -10.75 -4.56
C VAL A 175 -6.05 -10.52 -5.11
N LEU A 176 -5.29 -9.66 -4.45
CA LEU A 176 -3.84 -9.53 -4.63
C LEU A 176 -3.17 -10.40 -3.57
N ALA A 177 -2.34 -11.32 -4.02
CA ALA A 177 -1.55 -12.21 -3.19
C ALA A 177 -0.06 -11.98 -3.49
N ASP A 178 0.51 -10.94 -2.85
CA ASP A 178 1.95 -10.71 -2.81
C ASP A 178 2.53 -11.56 -1.68
N VAL A 179 2.73 -12.83 -2.00
CA VAL A 179 2.94 -13.87 -0.98
C VAL A 179 4.34 -13.83 -0.36
N PRO A 180 4.50 -14.25 0.91
CA PRO A 180 5.83 -14.41 1.50
C PRO A 180 6.66 -15.37 0.65
N CYS A 181 7.91 -15.02 0.37
CA CYS A 181 8.79 -15.76 -0.53
C CYS A 181 10.22 -15.85 0.02
N SER A 182 11.10 -16.60 -0.65
CA SER A 182 12.51 -16.77 -0.27
C SER A 182 13.34 -15.47 -0.36
N GLY A 183 12.79 -14.43 -1.01
CA GLY A 183 13.35 -13.07 -0.95
C GLY A 183 14.58 -12.83 -1.82
N GLU A 184 14.79 -13.59 -2.89
CA GLU A 184 15.95 -13.46 -3.80
C GLU A 184 16.07 -12.05 -4.40
N GLY A 185 14.95 -11.38 -4.67
CA GLY A 185 14.91 -9.99 -5.13
C GLY A 185 15.33 -8.95 -4.07
N MET A 186 15.59 -9.37 -2.83
CA MET A 186 16.08 -8.51 -1.77
C MET A 186 17.60 -8.56 -1.58
N PHE A 187 18.31 -9.45 -2.27
CA PHE A 187 19.74 -9.72 -2.04
C PHE A 187 20.63 -8.49 -2.12
N ARG A 188 20.34 -7.54 -3.01
CA ARG A 188 21.16 -6.32 -3.08
C ARG A 188 20.76 -5.21 -2.10
N LYS A 189 19.68 -5.42 -1.32
CA LYS A 189 19.20 -4.48 -0.30
C LYS A 189 19.39 -4.99 1.13
N ASP A 190 19.41 -6.30 1.29
CA ASP A 190 19.45 -6.96 2.59
C ASP A 190 20.38 -8.18 2.53
N GLU A 191 21.58 -8.01 3.08
CA GLU A 191 22.55 -9.11 3.18
C GLU A 191 22.03 -10.27 4.05
N GLY A 192 21.11 -9.99 4.99
CA GLY A 192 20.45 -11.01 5.80
C GLY A 192 19.64 -11.99 4.94
N ALA A 193 19.00 -11.49 3.88
CA ALA A 193 18.24 -12.33 2.95
C ALA A 193 19.14 -13.38 2.25
N ILE A 194 20.38 -13.03 1.94
CA ILE A 194 21.35 -13.97 1.37
C ILE A 194 21.68 -15.08 2.39
N GLY A 195 21.87 -14.72 3.65
CA GLY A 195 22.21 -15.67 4.72
C GLY A 195 21.06 -16.62 5.10
N GLU A 196 19.83 -16.19 4.92
CA GLU A 196 18.62 -16.97 5.21
C GLU A 196 18.20 -17.86 4.02
N TRP A 197 18.71 -17.59 2.82
CA TRP A 197 18.33 -18.33 1.63
C TRP A 197 18.87 -19.77 1.64
N SER A 198 18.03 -20.71 1.28
CA SER A 198 18.39 -22.13 1.06
C SER A 198 17.30 -22.79 0.21
N LEU A 199 17.64 -23.89 -0.48
CA LEU A 199 16.63 -24.69 -1.21
C LEU A 199 15.51 -25.17 -0.30
N GLN A 200 15.82 -25.53 0.95
CA GLN A 200 14.83 -25.91 1.93
C GLN A 200 13.87 -24.73 2.27
N ASN A 201 14.37 -23.49 2.30
CA ASN A 201 13.53 -22.33 2.52
C ASN A 201 12.64 -22.04 1.31
N VAL A 202 13.18 -22.21 0.09
CA VAL A 202 12.39 -22.12 -1.16
C VAL A 202 11.22 -23.14 -1.15
N ASP A 203 11.48 -24.41 -0.80
CA ASP A 203 10.44 -25.46 -0.73
C ASP A 203 9.35 -25.14 0.34
N LYS A 204 9.77 -24.58 1.48
CA LYS A 204 8.82 -24.13 2.51
C LYS A 204 7.96 -22.96 2.04
N CYS A 205 8.58 -21.98 1.37
CA CYS A 205 7.86 -20.83 0.82
C CYS A 205 6.89 -21.28 -0.27
N GLN A 206 7.30 -22.13 -1.20
CA GLN A 206 6.45 -22.72 -2.23
C GLN A 206 5.18 -23.34 -1.64
N THR A 207 5.36 -24.21 -0.64
CA THR A 207 4.24 -24.87 0.05
C THR A 207 3.32 -23.87 0.74
N LEU A 208 3.89 -22.93 1.49
CA LEU A 208 3.14 -21.89 2.21
C LEU A 208 2.31 -21.02 1.25
N GLN A 209 2.89 -20.66 0.11
CA GLN A 209 2.22 -19.83 -0.91
C GLN A 209 1.00 -20.53 -1.47
N LEU A 210 1.10 -21.82 -1.81
CA LEU A 210 -0.05 -22.61 -2.28
C LEU A 210 -1.12 -22.75 -1.19
N ASP A 211 -0.75 -22.94 0.06
CA ASP A 211 -1.69 -23.01 1.18
C ASP A 211 -2.43 -21.68 1.38
N ILE A 212 -1.73 -20.54 1.26
CA ILE A 212 -2.34 -19.21 1.28
C ILE A 212 -3.39 -19.05 0.18
N ILE A 213 -3.06 -19.47 -1.05
CA ILE A 213 -4.00 -19.39 -2.18
C ILE A 213 -5.19 -20.32 -1.99
N ARG A 214 -4.98 -21.56 -1.57
CA ARG A 214 -6.07 -22.52 -1.27
C ARG A 214 -6.99 -21.99 -0.17
N ASP A 215 -6.43 -21.30 0.82
CA ASP A 215 -7.20 -20.70 1.91
C ASP A 215 -8.11 -19.56 1.45
N ILE A 216 -7.62 -18.70 0.55
CA ILE A 216 -8.38 -17.52 0.13
C ILE A 216 -9.27 -17.77 -1.11
N TRP A 217 -8.97 -18.77 -1.92
CA TRP A 217 -9.69 -19.05 -3.17
C TRP A 217 -11.22 -19.16 -3.02
N PRO A 218 -11.78 -19.76 -1.94
CA PRO A 218 -13.23 -19.77 -1.73
C PRO A 218 -13.85 -18.39 -1.53
N CYS A 219 -13.04 -17.39 -1.13
CA CYS A 219 -13.48 -16.01 -0.92
C CYS A 219 -13.41 -15.18 -2.21
N LEU A 220 -12.77 -15.67 -3.28
CA LEU A 220 -12.77 -15.04 -4.58
C LEU A 220 -14.07 -15.38 -5.31
N LYS A 221 -14.76 -14.38 -5.85
CA LYS A 221 -16.00 -14.56 -6.62
C LYS A 221 -15.72 -15.36 -7.91
N PRO A 222 -16.70 -16.13 -8.43
CA PRO A 222 -16.64 -16.64 -9.79
C PRO A 222 -16.39 -15.49 -10.78
N GLY A 223 -15.44 -15.68 -11.73
CA GLY A 223 -14.98 -14.63 -12.65
C GLY A 223 -14.07 -13.56 -12.01
N GLY A 224 -13.80 -13.67 -10.71
CA GLY A 224 -12.91 -12.74 -9.99
C GLY A 224 -11.44 -12.95 -10.35
N LEU A 225 -10.61 -11.94 -10.07
CA LEU A 225 -9.19 -11.93 -10.40
C LEU A 225 -8.33 -12.27 -9.19
N LEU A 226 -7.38 -13.18 -9.36
CA LEU A 226 -6.23 -13.40 -8.49
C LEU A 226 -4.99 -12.79 -9.15
N ILE A 227 -4.36 -11.83 -8.49
CA ILE A 227 -3.06 -11.28 -8.90
C ILE A 227 -2.02 -11.91 -7.96
N TYR A 228 -1.23 -12.83 -8.48
CA TYR A 228 -0.17 -13.52 -7.75
C TYR A 228 1.15 -12.82 -7.97
N SER A 229 1.91 -12.52 -6.92
CA SER A 229 3.26 -11.94 -7.03
C SER A 229 4.20 -12.43 -5.94
N THR A 230 5.49 -12.45 -6.29
CA THR A 230 6.62 -12.73 -5.39
C THR A 230 7.75 -11.75 -5.69
N CYS A 231 8.76 -11.73 -4.82
CA CYS A 231 10.02 -11.04 -5.08
C CYS A 231 11.18 -12.04 -5.20
N THR A 232 11.01 -13.09 -6.01
CA THR A 232 12.04 -14.11 -6.22
C THR A 232 12.28 -14.36 -7.71
N PHE A 233 13.28 -15.17 -8.03
CA PHE A 233 13.66 -15.52 -9.40
C PHE A 233 13.53 -17.01 -9.71
N ASN A 234 13.27 -17.88 -8.72
CA ASN A 234 13.19 -19.32 -8.91
C ASN A 234 11.83 -19.75 -9.46
N SER A 235 11.81 -20.81 -10.26
CA SER A 235 10.59 -21.33 -10.88
C SER A 235 9.62 -21.96 -9.86
N ARG A 236 10.14 -22.49 -8.74
CA ARG A 236 9.32 -23.20 -7.75
C ARG A 236 8.25 -22.31 -7.13
N GLU A 237 8.67 -21.11 -6.71
CA GLU A 237 7.79 -20.12 -6.10
C GLU A 237 6.99 -19.32 -7.14
N ASP A 238 7.44 -19.31 -8.38
CA ASP A 238 6.89 -18.51 -9.47
C ASP A 238 6.03 -19.37 -10.42
N GLU A 239 6.58 -19.83 -11.55
CA GLU A 239 5.81 -20.55 -12.58
C GLU A 239 5.21 -21.86 -12.08
N GLU A 240 5.94 -22.65 -11.28
CA GLU A 240 5.43 -23.93 -10.79
C GLU A 240 4.23 -23.73 -9.87
N ASN A 241 4.24 -22.70 -9.02
CA ASN A 241 3.08 -22.35 -8.20
C ASN A 241 1.90 -21.85 -9.03
N VAL A 242 2.13 -20.99 -10.01
CA VAL A 242 1.07 -20.53 -10.92
C VAL A 242 0.48 -21.72 -11.70
N ASN A 243 1.34 -22.63 -12.18
CA ASN A 243 0.90 -23.84 -12.88
C ASN A 243 0.11 -24.80 -11.97
N ALA A 244 0.50 -24.92 -10.69
CA ALA A 244 -0.25 -25.69 -9.71
C ALA A 244 -1.63 -25.05 -9.44
N ILE A 245 -1.71 -23.73 -9.29
CA ILE A 245 -2.98 -22.99 -9.12
C ILE A 245 -3.90 -23.24 -10.33
N ILE A 246 -3.36 -23.17 -11.56
CA ILE A 246 -4.13 -23.44 -12.78
C ILE A 246 -4.65 -24.87 -12.78
N ALA A 247 -3.81 -25.85 -12.47
CA ALA A 247 -4.17 -27.26 -12.51
C ALA A 247 -5.14 -27.69 -11.40
N GLU A 248 -4.93 -27.18 -10.17
CA GLU A 248 -5.72 -27.57 -9.00
C GLU A 248 -7.05 -26.82 -8.89
N LEU A 249 -7.07 -25.55 -9.29
CA LEU A 249 -8.20 -24.65 -9.09
C LEU A 249 -8.88 -24.22 -10.39
N GLU A 250 -8.48 -24.83 -11.51
CA GLU A 250 -9.01 -24.58 -12.86
C GLU A 250 -8.95 -23.08 -13.26
N ALA A 251 -7.96 -22.34 -12.72
CA ALA A 251 -7.81 -20.93 -12.99
C ALA A 251 -7.38 -20.66 -14.44
N GLU A 252 -7.96 -19.63 -15.06
CA GLU A 252 -7.54 -19.11 -16.36
C GLU A 252 -6.41 -18.08 -16.18
N ILE A 253 -5.27 -18.24 -16.84
CA ILE A 253 -4.21 -17.21 -16.85
C ILE A 253 -4.53 -16.14 -17.89
N LEU A 254 -4.33 -14.87 -17.54
CA LEU A 254 -4.66 -13.72 -18.35
C LEU A 254 -3.41 -12.94 -18.76
N PRO A 255 -3.29 -12.51 -20.04
CA PRO A 255 -2.17 -11.70 -20.50
C PRO A 255 -2.30 -10.25 -20.04
N VAL A 256 -1.19 -9.59 -19.73
CA VAL A 256 -1.10 -8.14 -19.56
C VAL A 256 -0.42 -7.56 -20.78
N ALA A 257 -1.01 -6.58 -21.43
CA ALA A 257 -0.40 -5.91 -22.56
C ALA A 257 0.78 -5.06 -22.08
N ILE A 258 1.97 -5.40 -22.53
CA ILE A 258 3.23 -4.72 -22.22
C ILE A 258 3.91 -4.24 -23.50
N ASN A 259 4.84 -3.30 -23.38
CA ASN A 259 5.72 -2.89 -24.47
C ASN A 259 7.06 -3.66 -24.37
N ASP A 260 7.55 -4.19 -25.48
CA ASP A 260 8.80 -4.94 -25.56
C ASP A 260 10.02 -4.10 -25.09
N ASP A 261 9.99 -2.78 -25.31
CA ASP A 261 11.03 -1.85 -24.88
C ASP A 261 11.21 -1.78 -23.34
N TRP A 262 10.24 -2.30 -22.58
CA TRP A 262 10.33 -2.33 -21.11
C TRP A 262 11.27 -3.42 -20.59
N ASN A 263 11.73 -4.32 -21.46
CA ASN A 263 12.63 -5.41 -21.10
C ASN A 263 12.11 -6.34 -19.99
N ILE A 264 10.78 -6.44 -19.84
CA ILE A 264 10.16 -7.40 -18.92
C ILE A 264 10.34 -8.80 -19.51
N THR A 265 10.78 -9.75 -18.69
CA THR A 265 10.98 -11.13 -19.10
C THR A 265 9.69 -11.92 -18.92
N GLY A 266 9.34 -12.77 -19.87
CA GLY A 266 8.24 -13.72 -19.76
C GLY A 266 8.55 -14.90 -18.83
N SER A 267 7.67 -15.93 -18.87
CA SER A 267 7.94 -17.20 -18.21
C SER A 267 9.26 -17.82 -18.71
N LEU A 268 10.00 -18.45 -17.80
CA LEU A 268 11.23 -19.18 -18.10
C LEU A 268 10.99 -20.71 -18.23
N VAL A 269 9.76 -21.16 -17.99
CA VAL A 269 9.42 -22.59 -17.96
C VAL A 269 8.49 -22.97 -19.12
N ASP A 270 7.61 -22.07 -19.50
CA ASP A 270 6.60 -22.28 -20.54
C ASP A 270 6.25 -20.96 -21.26
N ASP A 271 5.31 -20.99 -22.21
CA ASP A 271 4.88 -19.83 -23.00
C ASP A 271 3.69 -19.07 -22.36
N ARG A 272 3.37 -19.32 -21.09
CA ARG A 272 2.24 -18.66 -20.41
C ARG A 272 2.56 -17.21 -20.10
N PRO A 273 1.56 -16.31 -20.11
CA PRO A 273 1.77 -14.89 -19.86
C PRO A 273 2.05 -14.60 -18.38
N MET A 274 3.30 -14.71 -17.99
CA MET A 274 3.84 -14.39 -16.68
C MET A 274 4.96 -13.35 -16.86
N TYR A 275 5.19 -12.52 -15.83
CA TYR A 275 6.02 -11.32 -15.96
C TYR A 275 7.10 -11.31 -14.89
N ARG A 276 8.37 -11.25 -15.30
CA ARG A 276 9.56 -11.21 -14.46
C ARG A 276 10.31 -9.91 -14.65
N PHE A 277 10.66 -9.30 -13.56
CA PHE A 277 11.52 -8.14 -13.48
C PHE A 277 12.89 -8.60 -12.97
N ILE A 278 13.89 -8.50 -13.83
CA ILE A 278 15.23 -9.03 -13.54
C ILE A 278 16.20 -7.87 -13.46
N PRO A 279 16.87 -7.65 -12.30
CA PRO A 279 17.93 -6.66 -12.16
C PRO A 279 18.98 -6.76 -13.26
N GLY A 280 19.40 -5.62 -13.80
CA GLY A 280 20.32 -5.55 -14.94
C GLY A 280 19.65 -5.63 -16.31
N LYS A 281 18.47 -6.26 -16.43
CA LYS A 281 17.67 -6.29 -17.66
C LYS A 281 16.54 -5.28 -17.62
N THR A 282 15.74 -5.30 -16.55
CA THR A 282 14.68 -4.33 -16.29
C THR A 282 15.16 -3.34 -15.21
N ARG A 283 14.86 -2.06 -15.36
CA ARG A 283 15.23 -1.04 -14.35
C ARG A 283 14.35 -1.16 -13.11
N SER A 284 14.56 -2.22 -12.33
CA SER A 284 13.77 -2.57 -11.14
C SER A 284 14.55 -3.50 -10.22
N GLU A 285 13.96 -3.86 -9.09
CA GLU A 285 14.35 -5.01 -8.29
C GLU A 285 13.68 -6.29 -8.81
N GLY A 286 13.86 -7.42 -8.10
CA GLY A 286 13.18 -8.65 -8.44
C GLY A 286 11.68 -8.60 -8.16
N LEU A 287 10.90 -8.93 -9.17
CA LEU A 287 9.46 -9.15 -9.05
C LEU A 287 9.03 -10.22 -10.05
N PHE A 288 8.12 -11.07 -9.62
CA PHE A 288 7.32 -11.93 -10.49
C PHE A 288 5.84 -11.59 -10.32
N MET A 289 5.07 -11.61 -11.40
CA MET A 289 3.63 -11.38 -11.36
C MET A 289 2.89 -12.21 -12.41
N ALA A 290 1.76 -12.78 -12.02
CA ALA A 290 0.80 -13.44 -12.90
C ALA A 290 -0.62 -13.02 -12.55
N VAL A 291 -1.48 -12.91 -13.56
CA VAL A 291 -2.90 -12.58 -13.40
C VAL A 291 -3.75 -13.78 -13.76
N LEU A 292 -4.59 -14.22 -12.83
CA LEU A 292 -5.44 -15.39 -13.00
C LEU A 292 -6.90 -15.01 -12.78
N ARG A 293 -7.80 -15.71 -13.46
CA ARG A 293 -9.25 -15.57 -13.30
C ARG A 293 -9.83 -16.86 -12.75
N LYS A 294 -10.69 -16.73 -11.75
CA LYS A 294 -11.49 -17.86 -11.26
C LYS A 294 -12.57 -18.21 -12.29
N PRO A 295 -12.80 -19.50 -12.62
CA PRO A 295 -13.85 -19.91 -13.53
C PRO A 295 -15.22 -19.37 -13.11
N VAL A 296 -16.09 -19.14 -14.10
CA VAL A 296 -17.50 -18.80 -13.87
C VAL A 296 -18.28 -20.12 -13.82
N GLU A 297 -18.70 -20.56 -12.65
CA GLU A 297 -19.58 -21.69 -12.51
C GLU A 297 -21.00 -21.33 -12.96
N ALA A 298 -21.66 -22.20 -13.73
CA ALA A 298 -22.95 -21.91 -14.37
C ALA A 298 -24.13 -21.74 -13.39
N ASP A 299 -23.99 -22.10 -12.11
CA ASP A 299 -25.09 -22.22 -11.14
C ASP A 299 -25.09 -21.24 -9.94
N GLU A 300 -24.16 -20.30 -9.84
CA GLU A 300 -24.10 -19.40 -8.66
C GLU A 300 -24.86 -18.07 -8.78
N ALA A 301 -25.79 -17.92 -9.71
CA ALA A 301 -26.57 -16.67 -9.94
C ALA A 301 -27.48 -16.24 -8.77
N ASN A 302 -27.56 -16.98 -7.65
CA ASN A 302 -28.58 -16.79 -6.59
C ASN A 302 -28.11 -16.80 -5.13
N LYS A 303 -26.86 -16.47 -4.80
CA LYS A 303 -26.55 -16.20 -3.39
C LYS A 303 -27.17 -14.86 -2.99
N LYS A 304 -28.24 -14.92 -2.19
CA LYS A 304 -28.89 -13.72 -1.61
C LYS A 304 -27.85 -12.87 -0.88
N GLN A 305 -27.60 -11.67 -1.39
CA GLN A 305 -26.82 -10.68 -0.63
C GLN A 305 -27.46 -10.50 0.74
N GLN A 306 -26.68 -10.69 1.79
CA GLN A 306 -27.14 -10.40 3.14
C GLN A 306 -27.53 -8.92 3.20
N LYS A 307 -28.73 -8.64 3.75
CA LYS A 307 -29.17 -7.26 3.92
C LYS A 307 -28.15 -6.51 4.78
N ALA A 308 -27.64 -5.40 4.25
CA ALA A 308 -26.77 -4.52 5.01
C ALA A 308 -27.45 -4.12 6.32
N PRO A 309 -26.73 -4.15 7.46
CA PRO A 309 -27.27 -3.64 8.72
C PRO A 309 -27.61 -2.16 8.56
N LYS A 310 -28.68 -1.72 9.26
CA LYS A 310 -29.09 -0.32 9.25
C LYS A 310 -27.98 0.55 9.84
N LYS A 311 -27.75 1.71 9.21
CA LYS A 311 -26.89 2.77 9.74
C LYS A 311 -27.30 3.10 11.17
N ASN A 312 -26.36 3.10 12.09
CA ASN A 312 -26.57 3.45 13.49
C ASN A 312 -25.54 4.54 13.86
N ASP A 313 -25.91 5.80 13.63
CA ASP A 313 -25.06 6.94 13.99
C ASP A 313 -25.07 7.11 15.50
N THR A 314 -23.91 6.90 16.14
CA THR A 314 -23.75 7.01 17.58
C THR A 314 -23.23 8.38 18.02
N VAL A 315 -22.67 9.17 17.09
CA VAL A 315 -22.05 10.48 17.34
C VAL A 315 -22.67 11.51 16.43
N LYS A 316 -22.97 12.70 16.95
CA LYS A 316 -23.56 13.83 16.21
C LYS A 316 -22.68 15.08 16.34
N GLY A 317 -22.82 16.01 15.40
CA GLY A 317 -22.20 17.33 15.46
C GLY A 317 -20.80 17.42 14.85
N ILE A 318 -20.35 16.35 14.20
CA ILE A 318 -19.06 16.28 13.47
C ILE A 318 -19.22 15.97 11.97
N GLU A 319 -20.47 15.92 11.52
CA GLU A 319 -20.82 15.58 10.12
C GLU A 319 -20.16 16.57 9.13
N HIS A 320 -19.99 17.82 9.56
CA HIS A 320 -19.36 18.88 8.76
C HIS A 320 -17.82 18.78 8.68
N TRP A 321 -17.19 17.85 9.39
CA TRP A 321 -15.73 17.67 9.29
C TRP A 321 -15.32 16.91 8.02
N LEU A 322 -16.21 16.14 7.42
CA LEU A 322 -15.93 15.32 6.24
C LEU A 322 -16.88 15.63 5.09
N GLN A 323 -16.36 15.59 3.87
CA GLN A 323 -17.13 15.58 2.64
C GLN A 323 -17.50 14.14 2.29
N GLY A 324 -18.78 13.87 2.00
CA GLY A 324 -19.28 12.56 1.63
C GLY A 324 -20.33 12.02 2.60
N ASP A 325 -20.80 10.81 2.34
CA ASP A 325 -21.82 10.15 3.17
C ASP A 325 -21.17 9.08 4.05
N PHE A 326 -21.15 9.33 5.35
CA PHE A 326 -20.51 8.48 6.35
C PHE A 326 -21.49 8.05 7.46
N ALA A 327 -21.27 6.85 7.96
CA ALA A 327 -21.83 6.37 9.24
C ALA A 327 -20.77 6.58 10.33
N PHE A 328 -21.15 7.28 11.41
CA PHE A 328 -20.25 7.54 12.53
C PHE A 328 -20.46 6.47 13.60
N VAL A 329 -19.40 5.73 13.89
CA VAL A 329 -19.39 4.65 14.88
C VAL A 329 -18.40 4.96 16.00
N GLU A 330 -18.81 4.74 17.24
CA GLU A 330 -17.96 4.87 18.41
C GLU A 330 -17.68 3.47 18.97
N ASN A 331 -16.43 3.20 19.29
CA ASN A 331 -16.02 1.99 19.98
C ASN A 331 -14.90 2.32 20.97
N LYS A 332 -15.15 2.12 22.25
CA LYS A 332 -14.20 2.37 23.36
C LYS A 332 -13.61 3.78 23.33
N GLY A 333 -14.44 4.78 23.04
CA GLY A 333 -14.05 6.19 22.96
C GLY A 333 -13.42 6.59 21.62
N GLN A 334 -13.08 5.66 20.73
CA GLN A 334 -12.61 5.99 19.40
C GLN A 334 -13.78 6.16 18.43
N VAL A 335 -13.83 7.31 17.76
CA VAL A 335 -14.85 7.63 16.75
C VAL A 335 -14.28 7.40 15.37
N ARG A 336 -15.01 6.66 14.53
CA ARG A 336 -14.69 6.40 13.13
C ARG A 336 -15.84 6.81 12.22
N ALA A 337 -15.51 7.34 11.06
CA ALA A 337 -16.43 7.60 9.97
C ALA A 337 -16.22 6.52 8.89
N ILE A 338 -17.25 5.73 8.65
CA ILE A 338 -17.26 4.64 7.68
C ILE A 338 -18.13 5.08 6.49
N PRO A 339 -17.62 5.13 5.26
CA PRO A 339 -18.44 5.40 4.08
C PRO A 339 -19.67 4.50 4.04
N THR A 340 -20.86 5.09 3.86
CA THR A 340 -22.12 4.34 3.91
C THR A 340 -22.22 3.30 2.80
N ALA A 341 -21.58 3.55 1.66
CA ALA A 341 -21.58 2.65 0.52
C ALA A 341 -21.11 1.22 0.86
N TRP A 342 -20.17 1.09 1.81
CA TRP A 342 -19.64 -0.22 2.23
C TRP A 342 -19.73 -0.47 3.74
N TYR A 343 -20.58 0.27 4.45
CA TYR A 343 -20.85 0.05 5.88
C TYR A 343 -21.25 -1.39 6.21
N GLY A 344 -22.00 -2.03 5.30
CA GLY A 344 -22.38 -3.44 5.43
C GLY A 344 -21.16 -4.38 5.46
N LEU A 345 -20.18 -4.16 4.60
CA LEU A 345 -18.93 -4.95 4.56
C LEU A 345 -18.11 -4.73 5.83
N TYR A 346 -17.99 -3.48 6.30
CA TYR A 346 -17.37 -3.16 7.59
C TYR A 346 -18.03 -3.91 8.74
N SER A 347 -19.38 -3.90 8.79
CA SER A 347 -20.14 -4.56 9.84
C SER A 347 -19.96 -6.09 9.86
N LEU A 348 -19.73 -6.71 8.70
CA LEU A 348 -19.38 -8.14 8.61
C LEU A 348 -17.93 -8.34 9.07
N ALA A 349 -17.02 -7.50 8.60
CA ALA A 349 -15.59 -7.61 8.93
C ALA A 349 -15.33 -7.53 10.43
N VAL A 350 -15.89 -6.54 11.14
CA VAL A 350 -15.65 -6.37 12.60
C VAL A 350 -16.21 -7.51 13.46
N LYS A 351 -17.12 -8.34 12.93
CA LYS A 351 -17.66 -9.50 13.65
C LYS A 351 -16.73 -10.71 13.61
N ALA A 352 -15.91 -10.84 12.57
CA ALA A 352 -15.14 -12.05 12.30
C ALA A 352 -13.64 -11.80 12.15
N LEU A 353 -13.22 -10.56 11.86
CA LEU A 353 -11.83 -10.17 11.67
C LEU A 353 -11.38 -9.18 12.73
N LYS A 354 -10.08 -9.17 12.97
CA LYS A 354 -9.42 -8.11 13.74
C LYS A 354 -9.15 -6.92 12.82
N VAL A 355 -10.06 -5.93 12.85
CA VAL A 355 -9.95 -4.69 12.08
C VAL A 355 -9.11 -3.68 12.87
N ILE A 356 -7.97 -3.26 12.31
CA ILE A 356 -7.07 -2.26 12.89
C ILE A 356 -7.55 -0.85 12.53
N HIS A 357 -7.81 -0.61 11.24
CA HIS A 357 -8.25 0.67 10.71
C HIS A 357 -9.37 0.46 9.70
N ALA A 358 -10.32 1.40 9.62
CA ALA A 358 -11.36 1.41 8.60
C ALA A 358 -11.91 2.83 8.42
N GLY A 359 -12.13 3.23 7.18
CA GLY A 359 -12.65 4.56 6.87
C GLY A 359 -11.70 5.67 7.34
N VAL A 360 -12.24 6.58 8.13
CA VAL A 360 -11.49 7.68 8.75
C VAL A 360 -11.60 7.57 10.27
N THR A 361 -10.48 7.44 10.96
CA THR A 361 -10.47 7.62 12.40
C THR A 361 -10.60 9.11 12.70
N ILE A 362 -11.76 9.53 13.22
CA ILE A 362 -12.06 10.94 13.49
C ILE A 362 -11.27 11.44 14.70
N GLY A 363 -11.23 10.63 15.75
CA GLY A 363 -10.55 11.00 16.99
C GLY A 363 -10.99 10.19 18.19
N THR A 364 -10.53 10.64 19.35
CA THR A 364 -10.88 10.03 20.64
C THR A 364 -11.78 10.96 21.42
N GLN A 365 -12.95 10.47 21.85
CA GLN A 365 -13.87 11.22 22.68
C GLN A 365 -13.30 11.39 24.08
N LYS A 366 -13.25 12.63 24.57
CA LYS A 366 -12.79 12.99 25.89
C LYS A 366 -13.77 13.98 26.53
N GLY A 367 -14.67 13.46 27.36
CA GLY A 367 -15.79 14.24 27.84
C GLY A 367 -16.76 14.63 26.73
N ARG A 368 -16.92 15.93 26.49
CA ARG A 368 -17.74 16.47 25.40
C ARG A 368 -16.95 16.73 24.11
N ASP A 369 -15.63 16.75 24.18
CA ASP A 369 -14.75 17.05 23.05
C ASP A 369 -14.28 15.77 22.37
N ILE A 370 -14.00 15.87 21.06
CA ILE A 370 -13.28 14.85 20.31
C ILE A 370 -11.89 15.42 20.00
N ILE A 371 -10.86 14.73 20.48
CA ILE A 371 -9.48 15.03 20.11
C ILE A 371 -9.25 14.46 18.72
N PRO A 372 -9.01 15.30 17.68
CA PRO A 372 -8.89 14.84 16.31
C PRO A 372 -7.67 13.94 16.13
N ASP A 373 -7.82 12.93 15.28
CA ASP A 373 -6.81 11.91 14.98
C ASP A 373 -5.99 12.30 13.76
N GLN A 374 -4.79 11.74 13.66
CA GLN A 374 -3.90 11.91 12.49
C GLN A 374 -4.54 11.38 11.21
N SER A 375 -5.33 10.29 11.29
CA SER A 375 -6.09 9.75 10.17
C SER A 375 -7.06 10.78 9.58
N LEU A 376 -7.70 11.61 10.41
CA LEU A 376 -8.58 12.69 9.95
C LEU A 376 -7.77 13.78 9.24
N ALA A 377 -6.63 14.19 9.84
CA ALA A 377 -5.79 15.24 9.25
C ALA A 377 -5.35 14.92 7.82
N LEU A 378 -4.96 13.67 7.59
CA LEU A 378 -4.37 13.23 6.32
C LEU A 378 -5.39 12.75 5.28
N ASN A 379 -6.70 12.69 5.66
CA ASN A 379 -7.72 12.14 4.78
C ASN A 379 -8.21 13.15 3.75
N ILE A 380 -8.31 12.70 2.49
CA ILE A 380 -8.79 13.53 1.37
C ILE A 380 -10.25 14.00 1.52
N ALA A 381 -11.03 13.32 2.38
CA ALA A 381 -12.41 13.70 2.67
C ALA A 381 -12.52 14.82 3.73
N LEU A 382 -11.41 15.27 4.36
CA LEU A 382 -11.45 16.34 5.34
C LEU A 382 -11.92 17.65 4.69
N CYS A 383 -12.99 18.25 5.23
CA CYS A 383 -13.48 19.55 4.77
C CYS A 383 -12.43 20.65 5.01
N GLN A 384 -12.29 21.53 4.03
CA GLN A 384 -11.29 22.60 4.12
C GLN A 384 -11.50 23.53 5.32
N ASP A 385 -12.76 23.81 5.66
CA ASP A 385 -13.15 24.76 6.71
C ASP A 385 -13.44 24.06 8.07
N ALA A 386 -13.17 22.76 8.19
CA ALA A 386 -13.45 22.00 9.41
C ALA A 386 -12.61 22.48 10.61
N PHE A 387 -11.40 22.96 10.36
CA PHE A 387 -10.46 23.42 11.38
C PHE A 387 -9.69 24.65 10.89
N PRO A 388 -9.31 25.57 11.79
CA PRO A 388 -8.31 26.61 11.48
C PRO A 388 -7.02 25.95 10.97
N ARG A 389 -6.41 26.53 9.92
CA ARG A 389 -5.18 26.04 9.30
C ARG A 389 -4.05 27.02 9.52
N VAL A 390 -2.86 26.49 9.72
CA VAL A 390 -1.62 27.29 9.81
C VAL A 390 -0.58 26.64 8.91
N GLU A 391 -0.14 27.38 7.91
CA GLU A 391 0.99 26.99 7.06
C GLU A 391 2.29 27.18 7.86
N ILE A 392 3.15 26.18 7.84
CA ILE A 392 4.40 26.15 8.59
C ILE A 392 5.60 25.95 7.67
N ASP A 393 6.76 26.46 8.09
CA ASP A 393 8.02 26.21 7.40
C ASP A 393 8.57 24.79 7.67
N GLU A 394 9.61 24.42 6.94
CA GLU A 394 10.24 23.09 7.04
C GLU A 394 10.77 22.80 8.44
N SER A 395 11.44 23.77 9.07
CA SER A 395 11.99 23.62 10.42
C SER A 395 10.91 23.30 11.44
N THR A 396 9.78 24.00 11.38
CA THR A 396 8.62 23.78 12.23
C THR A 396 7.95 22.44 11.90
N ALA A 397 7.87 22.04 10.61
CA ALA A 397 7.35 20.77 10.18
C ALA A 397 8.18 19.60 10.74
N LEU A 398 9.50 19.68 10.67
CA LEU A 398 10.40 18.67 11.23
C LEU A 398 10.28 18.59 12.76
N SER A 399 10.20 19.74 13.45
CA SER A 399 9.94 19.76 14.90
C SER A 399 8.60 19.10 15.25
N TYR A 400 7.55 19.36 14.45
CA TYR A 400 6.25 18.70 14.61
C TYR A 400 6.36 17.18 14.42
N LEU A 401 7.01 16.72 13.36
CA LEU A 401 7.18 15.30 13.05
C LEU A 401 8.07 14.56 14.08
N ARG A 402 8.94 15.28 14.79
CA ARG A 402 9.74 14.77 15.91
C ARG A 402 9.00 14.78 17.24
N LYS A 403 7.75 15.27 17.26
CA LYS A 403 6.93 15.40 18.47
C LYS A 403 7.47 16.45 19.44
N GLU A 404 8.18 17.44 18.96
CA GLU A 404 8.69 18.56 19.74
C GLU A 404 7.61 19.63 19.93
N ALA A 405 7.87 20.55 20.86
CA ALA A 405 7.00 21.72 21.06
C ALA A 405 7.19 22.69 19.91
N ILE A 406 6.10 23.24 19.41
CA ILE A 406 6.10 24.26 18.35
C ILE A 406 5.40 25.52 18.81
N MET A 407 5.79 26.65 18.21
CA MET A 407 5.14 27.93 18.41
C MET A 407 4.25 28.22 17.20
N LEU A 408 3.09 28.82 17.45
CA LEU A 408 2.19 29.28 16.40
C LEU A 408 2.15 30.79 16.36
N PRO A 409 1.76 31.41 15.24
CA PRO A 409 1.49 32.84 15.17
C PRO A 409 0.54 33.30 16.30
N SER A 410 0.76 34.50 16.84
CA SER A 410 0.02 35.01 18.02
C SER A 410 -1.48 35.21 17.80
N ASP A 411 -1.89 35.37 16.55
CA ASP A 411 -3.28 35.52 16.09
C ASP A 411 -4.01 34.18 15.84
N THR A 412 -3.28 33.04 15.96
CA THR A 412 -3.86 31.70 15.76
C THR A 412 -4.96 31.43 16.79
N PRO A 413 -6.17 31.02 16.37
CA PRO A 413 -7.26 30.69 17.28
C PRO A 413 -6.89 29.60 18.29
N ARG A 414 -7.40 29.70 19.52
CA ARG A 414 -7.29 28.62 20.51
C ARG A 414 -8.13 27.41 20.10
N GLY A 415 -7.68 26.22 20.46
CA GLY A 415 -8.34 24.96 20.13
C GLY A 415 -7.52 24.08 19.21
N PHE A 416 -8.19 23.22 18.45
CA PHE A 416 -7.52 22.34 17.48
C PHE A 416 -7.23 23.12 16.19
N VAL A 417 -5.98 23.02 15.73
CA VAL A 417 -5.48 23.68 14.54
C VAL A 417 -4.80 22.63 13.67
N LEU A 418 -5.11 22.64 12.36
CA LEU A 418 -4.48 21.80 11.37
C LEU A 418 -3.22 22.50 10.85
N LEU A 419 -2.09 21.86 10.98
CA LEU A 419 -0.84 22.32 10.37
C LEU A 419 -0.77 21.88 8.92
N THR A 420 -0.33 22.77 8.05
CA THR A 420 -0.07 22.48 6.64
C THR A 420 1.38 22.81 6.28
N TYR A 421 1.95 22.06 5.37
CA TYR A 421 3.26 22.31 4.78
C TYR A 421 3.15 22.20 3.27
N GLN A 422 3.54 23.24 2.55
CA GLN A 422 3.30 23.35 1.10
C GLN A 422 1.85 22.97 0.74
N TYR A 423 0.88 23.57 1.46
CA TYR A 423 -0.58 23.35 1.34
C TYR A 423 -1.10 21.99 1.80
N PHE A 424 -0.23 21.00 2.04
CA PHE A 424 -0.65 19.64 2.45
C PHE A 424 -0.84 19.53 3.96
N PRO A 425 -1.96 18.99 4.42
CA PRO A 425 -2.14 18.69 5.83
C PRO A 425 -1.04 17.78 6.37
N LEU A 426 -0.43 18.17 7.48
CA LEU A 426 0.61 17.41 8.16
C LEU A 426 0.10 16.79 9.47
N GLY A 427 -0.84 17.44 10.14
CA GLY A 427 -1.47 16.94 11.36
C GLY A 427 -1.99 18.02 12.28
N PHE A 428 -2.51 17.60 13.44
CA PHE A 428 -3.13 18.52 14.40
C PHE A 428 -2.22 18.93 15.55
N VAL A 429 -2.49 20.14 16.05
CA VAL A 429 -2.02 20.63 17.34
C VAL A 429 -3.21 21.17 18.15
N LYS A 430 -3.08 21.23 19.48
CA LYS A 430 -4.02 21.97 20.33
C LYS A 430 -3.36 23.26 20.81
N ASN A 431 -3.78 24.40 20.23
CA ASN A 431 -3.33 25.73 20.67
C ASN A 431 -3.98 26.10 21.99
N ILE A 432 -3.19 26.30 23.03
CA ILE A 432 -3.63 26.76 24.34
C ILE A 432 -3.27 28.23 24.63
N GLY A 433 -2.75 28.93 23.65
CA GLY A 433 -2.43 30.35 23.64
C GLY A 433 -0.93 30.65 23.83
N ASN A 434 -0.31 30.13 24.87
CA ASN A 434 1.13 30.31 25.14
C ASN A 434 2.01 29.19 24.55
N ARG A 435 1.42 28.11 24.09
CA ARG A 435 2.07 26.99 23.40
C ARG A 435 1.06 26.17 22.63
N ALA A 436 1.54 25.35 21.70
CA ALA A 436 0.75 24.36 20.99
C ALA A 436 1.14 22.94 21.46
N ASN A 437 0.16 22.14 21.89
CA ASN A 437 0.38 20.74 22.20
C ASN A 437 0.39 19.95 20.90
N ASN A 438 1.51 19.32 20.59
CA ASN A 438 1.70 18.51 19.40
C ASN A 438 0.92 17.18 19.50
N LEU A 439 -0.03 16.92 18.58
CA LEU A 439 -0.87 15.73 18.55
C LEU A 439 -0.36 14.63 17.60
N TYR A 440 0.80 14.84 16.96
CA TYR A 440 1.38 13.80 16.08
C TYR A 440 1.52 12.46 16.81
N PRO A 441 1.23 11.32 16.19
CA PRO A 441 1.34 10.01 16.83
C PRO A 441 2.78 9.73 17.33
N GLN A 442 2.90 9.25 18.55
CA GLN A 442 4.21 8.97 19.15
C GLN A 442 4.99 7.89 18.38
N GLU A 443 4.27 6.93 17.84
CA GLU A 443 4.81 5.79 17.10
C GLU A 443 5.37 6.19 15.73
N TRP A 444 4.81 7.26 15.13
CA TRP A 444 5.17 7.73 13.79
C TRP A 444 6.30 8.77 13.81
N ARG A 445 6.70 9.23 14.99
CA ARG A 445 7.70 10.31 15.12
C ARG A 445 9.02 9.92 14.47
N ILE A 446 9.70 10.90 13.88
CA ILE A 446 11.09 10.79 13.44
C ILE A 446 11.96 10.60 14.68
N LYS A 447 12.68 9.49 14.75
CA LYS A 447 13.52 9.11 15.90
C LYS A 447 14.97 9.62 15.79
N SER A 448 15.42 9.92 14.57
CA SER A 448 16.77 10.41 14.33
C SER A 448 16.96 11.81 14.94
N SER A 449 18.06 11.97 15.65
CA SER A 449 18.48 13.26 16.21
C SER A 449 19.32 14.09 15.24
N HIS A 450 19.86 13.45 14.20
CA HIS A 450 20.71 14.10 13.20
C HIS A 450 19.85 14.56 12.03
N ILE A 451 19.61 15.86 11.93
CA ILE A 451 18.96 16.50 10.77
C ILE A 451 20.08 16.88 9.80
N PRO A 452 20.01 16.50 8.51
CA PRO A 452 20.95 16.96 7.51
C PRO A 452 20.99 18.49 7.42
N GLU A 453 22.15 19.08 7.23
CA GLU A 453 22.29 20.54 7.02
C GLU A 453 21.63 20.96 5.70
N GLU A 454 21.71 20.12 4.68
CA GLU A 454 21.00 20.26 3.41
C GLU A 454 20.12 19.02 3.19
N ASN A 455 18.84 19.23 2.96
CA ASN A 455 17.88 18.19 2.66
C ASN A 455 17.26 18.42 1.29
N THR A 456 17.59 17.56 0.33
CA THR A 456 16.96 17.61 -0.98
C THR A 456 15.63 16.87 -0.90
N HIS A 457 14.53 17.58 -1.11
CA HIS A 457 13.20 16.98 -1.15
C HIS A 457 12.99 16.21 -2.45
N ALA A 458 12.23 15.11 -2.36
CA ALA A 458 11.90 14.32 -3.54
C ALA A 458 10.96 15.06 -4.48
N ILE A 459 10.06 15.88 -3.93
CA ILE A 459 9.09 16.66 -4.70
C ILE A 459 8.94 18.07 -4.13
N TYR A 460 8.53 19.02 -4.97
CA TYR A 460 8.06 20.34 -4.58
C TYR A 460 6.72 20.62 -5.24
N LEU A 461 5.91 21.41 -4.56
CA LEU A 461 4.59 21.82 -5.03
C LEU A 461 4.62 23.33 -5.34
N HIS A 462 4.05 23.69 -6.47
CA HIS A 462 3.93 25.06 -6.90
C HIS A 462 2.45 25.39 -7.12
N ASP A 463 2.04 26.61 -6.76
CA ASP A 463 0.74 27.13 -7.18
C ASP A 463 0.76 27.33 -8.70
N ASP A 464 -0.36 27.04 -9.36
CA ASP A 464 -0.59 27.34 -10.77
C ASP A 464 -0.81 28.85 -11.00
#